data_f9cfa83ff5246606899ae3a3bcd6db78
#
_entry.id   f9cfa83ff5246606899ae3a3bcd6db78
#
_cell.length_a   1.000
_cell.length_b   1.000
_cell.length_c   1.000
_cell.angle_alpha   90.00
_cell.angle_beta   90.00
_cell.angle_gamma   90.00
#
_symmetry.space_group_name_H-M   'P 1'
#
loop_
_entity.id
_entity.type
_entity.pdbx_description
1 polymer ?
#
loop_
_entity_poly.entity_id
_entity_poly.type
_entity_poly.pdbx_seq_one_letter_code
_entity_poly.pdbx_strand_id
1 'polypeptide(L)'
;VLLKVFSLTFQWAAKQSSNPLLQHRTLPLFNNLGKIVIVTFGIYFILLSWDININGFLASAGVLGIVLGLAAQDTVSNLFAGIFLMADSPFKEGDYILLDTGERGYVKKMGIRSTRFMTRDDIEITIPNSVIASSKIVNESGGPEDIERIRINILVAYGSDIDEVKDVLKEIALNNSNVLKDPEPRIRFRKFSSSGLKL
;
A
#
# COMPACT_ATOMS: atom_id res chain seq x y z
N VAL A 1 0.35 -43.28 3.83
CA VAL A 1 -0.75 -43.08 2.89
C VAL A 1 -1.22 -41.61 2.93
N LEU A 2 -1.57 -41.05 4.09
CA LEU A 2 -2.09 -39.66 4.20
C LEU A 2 -1.18 -38.60 3.59
N LEU A 3 0.13 -38.65 3.83
CA LEU A 3 1.10 -37.70 3.26
C LEU A 3 1.19 -37.77 1.73
N LYS A 4 1.05 -38.97 1.15
CA LYS A 4 1.02 -39.12 -0.32
C LYS A 4 -0.29 -38.57 -0.90
N VAL A 5 -1.42 -38.89 -0.27
CA VAL A 5 -2.73 -38.37 -0.70
C VAL A 5 -2.75 -36.84 -0.64
N PHE A 6 -2.31 -36.26 0.49
CA PHE A 6 -2.19 -34.79 0.61
C PHE A 6 -1.31 -34.19 -0.47
N SER A 7 -0.12 -34.76 -0.70
CA SER A 7 0.81 -34.26 -1.69
C SER A 7 0.25 -34.32 -3.13
N LEU A 8 -0.47 -35.38 -3.47
CA LEU A 8 -1.10 -35.57 -4.79
C LEU A 8 -2.29 -34.63 -4.99
N THR A 9 -3.16 -34.51 -3.99
CA THR A 9 -4.33 -33.61 -4.07
C THR A 9 -3.90 -32.15 -4.13
N PHE A 10 -2.88 -31.78 -3.33
CA PHE A 10 -2.35 -30.43 -3.34
C PHE A 10 -1.69 -30.07 -4.68
N GLN A 11 -0.87 -30.98 -5.24
CA GLN A 11 -0.27 -30.77 -6.56
C GLN A 11 -1.31 -30.72 -7.69
N TRP A 12 -2.35 -31.51 -7.61
CA TRP A 12 -3.46 -31.49 -8.57
C TRP A 12 -4.21 -30.15 -8.50
N ALA A 13 -4.60 -29.73 -7.29
CA ALA A 13 -5.26 -28.44 -7.07
C ALA A 13 -4.42 -27.25 -7.54
N ALA A 14 -3.11 -27.30 -7.29
CA ALA A 14 -2.19 -26.26 -7.71
C ALA A 14 -2.03 -26.18 -9.23
N LYS A 15 -2.07 -27.32 -9.96
CA LYS A 15 -2.04 -27.34 -11.43
C LYS A 15 -3.30 -26.74 -12.05
N GLN A 16 -4.43 -26.83 -11.37
CA GLN A 16 -5.71 -26.31 -11.87
C GLN A 16 -5.92 -24.83 -11.52
N SER A 17 -5.12 -24.29 -10.59
CA SER A 17 -5.19 -22.90 -10.16
C SER A 17 -4.31 -22.01 -11.03
N SER A 18 -4.89 -20.96 -11.61
CA SER A 18 -4.15 -19.89 -12.30
C SER A 18 -3.49 -18.90 -11.31
N ASN A 19 -3.49 -19.22 -10.02
CA ASN A 19 -3.01 -18.32 -8.97
C ASN A 19 -1.48 -18.24 -8.97
N PRO A 20 -0.88 -17.03 -9.15
CA PRO A 20 0.56 -16.87 -9.17
C PRO A 20 1.26 -17.25 -7.85
N LEU A 21 0.53 -17.31 -6.73
CA LEU A 21 1.05 -17.77 -5.44
C LEU A 21 1.31 -19.29 -5.41
N LEU A 22 0.70 -20.05 -6.31
CA LEU A 22 0.87 -21.51 -6.43
C LEU A 22 1.79 -21.87 -7.60
N GLN A 23 2.66 -20.95 -8.02
CA GLN A 23 3.64 -21.23 -9.06
C GLN A 23 4.69 -22.25 -8.61
N HIS A 24 5.36 -22.84 -9.57
CA HIS A 24 6.34 -23.94 -9.40
C HIS A 24 7.39 -23.71 -8.30
N ARG A 25 7.69 -22.44 -7.97
CA ARG A 25 8.68 -22.07 -6.94
C ARG A 25 8.16 -22.15 -5.51
N THR A 26 6.88 -21.89 -5.27
CA THR A 26 6.29 -21.84 -3.92
C THR A 26 5.58 -23.14 -3.53
N LEU A 27 5.19 -23.93 -4.52
CA LEU A 27 4.55 -25.25 -4.33
C LEU A 27 5.28 -26.17 -3.35
N PRO A 28 6.63 -26.37 -3.44
CA PRO A 28 7.35 -27.23 -2.52
C PRO A 28 7.29 -26.74 -1.07
N LEU A 29 7.29 -25.41 -0.86
CA LEU A 29 7.23 -24.81 0.48
C LEU A 29 5.89 -25.13 1.16
N PHE A 30 4.77 -24.87 0.49
CA PHE A 30 3.43 -25.16 1.02
C PHE A 30 3.20 -26.65 1.23
N ASN A 31 3.69 -27.50 0.32
CA ASN A 31 3.60 -28.94 0.45
C ASN A 31 4.38 -29.45 1.67
N ASN A 32 5.59 -28.96 1.90
CA ASN A 32 6.41 -29.33 3.06
C ASN A 32 5.80 -28.83 4.37
N LEU A 33 5.29 -27.60 4.39
CA LEU A 33 4.59 -27.04 5.55
C LEU A 33 3.35 -27.89 5.91
N GLY A 34 2.53 -28.24 4.92
CA GLY A 34 1.38 -29.10 5.13
C GLY A 34 1.76 -30.49 5.64
N LYS A 35 2.86 -31.08 5.15
CA LYS A 35 3.37 -32.37 5.67
C LYS A 35 3.80 -32.25 7.13
N ILE A 36 4.51 -31.18 7.50
CA ILE A 36 4.91 -30.94 8.91
C ILE A 36 3.69 -30.88 9.80
N VAL A 37 2.67 -30.13 9.41
CA VAL A 37 1.41 -30.03 10.17
C VAL A 37 0.76 -31.41 10.33
N ILE A 38 0.62 -32.18 9.23
CA ILE A 38 0.00 -33.52 9.27
C ILE A 38 0.79 -34.47 10.17
N VAL A 39 2.13 -34.45 10.10
CA VAL A 39 2.98 -35.30 10.95
C VAL A 39 2.84 -34.92 12.42
N THR A 40 2.84 -33.63 12.74
CA THR A 40 2.68 -33.14 14.11
C THR A 40 1.34 -33.56 14.70
N PHE A 41 0.24 -33.36 13.97
CA PHE A 41 -1.08 -33.86 14.41
C PHE A 41 -1.15 -35.39 14.47
N GLY A 42 -0.51 -36.09 13.53
CA GLY A 42 -0.43 -37.56 13.55
C GLY A 42 0.26 -38.07 14.82
N ILE A 43 1.39 -37.49 15.20
CA ILE A 43 2.10 -37.82 16.45
C ILE A 43 1.20 -37.52 17.66
N TYR A 44 0.56 -36.34 17.66
CA TYR A 44 -0.35 -35.94 18.72
C TYR A 44 -1.46 -36.99 18.95
N PHE A 45 -2.17 -37.42 17.90
CA PHE A 45 -3.26 -38.41 18.01
C PHE A 45 -2.77 -39.79 18.40
N ILE A 46 -1.56 -40.19 17.95
CA ILE A 46 -0.97 -41.48 18.35
C ILE A 46 -0.68 -41.49 19.86
N LEU A 47 -0.04 -40.43 20.37
CA LEU A 47 0.28 -40.31 21.79
C LEU A 47 -0.98 -40.27 22.64
N LEU A 48 -2.02 -39.56 22.18
CA LEU A 48 -3.31 -39.51 22.84
C LEU A 48 -4.00 -40.90 22.88
N SER A 49 -3.92 -41.70 21.81
CA SER A 49 -4.49 -43.05 21.72
C SER A 49 -3.80 -44.05 22.64
N TRP A 50 -2.56 -43.77 23.01
CA TRP A 50 -1.79 -44.63 23.96
C TRP A 50 -1.87 -44.14 25.41
N ASP A 51 -2.76 -43.17 25.71
CA ASP A 51 -2.95 -42.59 27.03
C ASP A 51 -1.66 -42.00 27.65
N ILE A 52 -0.73 -41.56 26.77
CA ILE A 52 0.53 -40.96 27.18
C ILE A 52 0.28 -39.50 27.57
N ASN A 53 0.84 -39.10 28.72
CA ASN A 53 0.76 -37.69 29.15
C ASN A 53 1.50 -36.77 28.20
N ILE A 54 0.74 -35.99 27.42
CA ILE A 54 1.24 -35.08 26.39
C ILE A 54 1.42 -33.64 26.88
N ASN A 55 1.21 -33.35 28.16
CA ASN A 55 1.26 -31.96 28.67
C ASN A 55 2.60 -31.30 28.43
N GLY A 56 3.72 -32.03 28.60
CA GLY A 56 5.06 -31.52 28.29
C GLY A 56 5.26 -31.22 26.81
N PHE A 57 4.70 -32.07 25.93
CA PHE A 57 4.73 -31.86 24.48
C PHE A 57 3.93 -30.63 24.09
N LEU A 58 2.72 -30.46 24.62
CA LEU A 58 1.88 -29.29 24.37
C LEU A 58 2.52 -27.99 24.87
N ALA A 59 3.12 -28.03 26.07
CA ALA A 59 3.85 -26.87 26.58
C ALA A 59 5.01 -26.45 25.67
N SER A 60 5.82 -27.43 25.23
CA SER A 60 6.93 -27.20 24.33
C SER A 60 6.47 -26.69 22.96
N ALA A 61 5.40 -27.29 22.41
CA ALA A 61 4.81 -26.84 21.15
C ALA A 61 4.23 -25.42 21.26
N GLY A 62 3.65 -25.07 22.41
CA GLY A 62 3.17 -23.72 22.69
C GLY A 62 4.28 -22.67 22.67
N VAL A 63 5.41 -22.96 23.35
CA VAL A 63 6.59 -22.06 23.32
C VAL A 63 7.13 -21.92 21.91
N LEU A 64 7.28 -23.03 21.17
CA LEU A 64 7.71 -22.98 19.76
C LEU A 64 6.73 -22.18 18.90
N GLY A 65 5.43 -22.31 19.14
CA GLY A 65 4.39 -21.53 18.46
C GLY A 65 4.54 -20.04 18.68
N ILE A 66 4.83 -19.61 19.90
CA ILE A 66 5.10 -18.20 20.21
C ILE A 66 6.34 -17.70 19.46
N VAL A 67 7.44 -18.45 19.49
CA VAL A 67 8.68 -18.07 18.81
C VAL A 67 8.47 -17.94 17.30
N LEU A 68 7.77 -18.92 16.69
CA LEU A 68 7.44 -18.89 15.26
C LEU A 68 6.47 -17.76 14.93
N GLY A 69 5.51 -17.47 15.81
CA GLY A 69 4.58 -16.36 15.65
C GLY A 69 5.29 -15.00 15.64
N LEU A 70 6.20 -14.79 16.58
CA LEU A 70 7.04 -13.60 16.61
C LEU A 70 7.93 -13.49 15.38
N ALA A 71 8.52 -14.59 14.93
CA ALA A 71 9.35 -14.61 13.70
C ALA A 71 8.52 -14.32 12.42
N ALA A 72 7.23 -14.65 12.40
CA ALA A 72 6.33 -14.42 11.27
C ALA A 72 5.58 -13.08 11.36
N GLN A 73 5.69 -12.34 12.45
CA GLN A 73 4.90 -11.15 12.78
C GLN A 73 4.89 -10.13 11.63
N ASP A 74 6.05 -9.78 11.09
CA ASP A 74 6.15 -8.77 10.03
C ASP A 74 5.46 -9.22 8.73
N THR A 75 5.56 -10.51 8.41
CA THR A 75 4.92 -11.07 7.21
C THR A 75 3.41 -11.01 7.33
N VAL A 76 2.88 -11.38 8.50
CA VAL A 76 1.44 -11.37 8.80
C VAL A 76 0.93 -9.92 8.85
N SER A 77 1.67 -9.01 9.47
CA SER A 77 1.36 -7.58 9.52
C SER A 77 1.22 -6.99 8.11
N ASN A 78 2.18 -7.26 7.23
CA ASN A 78 2.13 -6.78 5.84
C ASN A 78 0.95 -7.35 5.06
N LEU A 79 0.57 -8.60 5.29
CA LEU A 79 -0.58 -9.22 4.66
C LEU A 79 -1.89 -8.54 5.09
N PHE A 80 -2.11 -8.37 6.40
CA PHE A 80 -3.29 -7.69 6.92
C PHE A 80 -3.35 -6.23 6.48
N ALA A 81 -2.22 -5.52 6.55
CA ALA A 81 -2.13 -4.15 6.06
C ALA A 81 -2.53 -4.05 4.58
N GLY A 82 -2.08 -4.98 3.74
CA GLY A 82 -2.46 -5.03 2.33
C GLY A 82 -3.98 -5.25 2.13
N ILE A 83 -4.58 -6.14 2.92
CA ILE A 83 -6.02 -6.38 2.88
C ILE A 83 -6.80 -5.10 3.29
N PHE A 84 -6.39 -4.43 4.36
CA PHE A 84 -7.04 -3.20 4.82
C PHE A 84 -6.87 -2.05 3.82
N LEU A 85 -5.67 -1.86 3.25
CA LEU A 85 -5.44 -0.86 2.22
C LEU A 85 -6.32 -1.08 0.98
N MET A 86 -6.55 -2.34 0.60
CA MET A 86 -7.45 -2.67 -0.51
C MET A 86 -8.93 -2.48 -0.13
N ALA A 87 -9.31 -2.76 1.11
CA ALA A 87 -10.70 -2.63 1.58
C ALA A 87 -11.11 -1.16 1.76
N ASP A 88 -10.28 -0.37 2.46
CA ASP A 88 -10.53 1.04 2.74
C ASP A 88 -10.23 1.95 1.54
N SER A 89 -9.36 1.47 0.64
CA SER A 89 -8.95 2.16 -0.60
C SER A 89 -8.61 3.65 -0.40
N PRO A 90 -7.70 4.01 0.51
CA PRO A 90 -7.30 5.41 0.72
C PRO A 90 -6.64 6.01 -0.53
N PHE A 91 -6.17 5.18 -1.41
CA PHE A 91 -5.66 5.47 -2.75
C PHE A 91 -5.89 4.28 -3.68
N LYS A 92 -5.76 4.52 -4.99
CA LYS A 92 -5.92 3.52 -6.05
C LYS A 92 -4.67 3.43 -6.91
N GLU A 93 -4.56 2.38 -7.73
CA GLU A 93 -3.53 2.31 -8.76
C GLU A 93 -3.69 3.48 -9.73
N GLY A 94 -2.61 4.21 -9.98
CA GLY A 94 -2.59 5.45 -10.75
C GLY A 94 -2.59 6.74 -9.93
N ASP A 95 -2.98 6.71 -8.65
CA ASP A 95 -2.95 7.89 -7.78
C ASP A 95 -1.51 8.32 -7.48
N TYR A 96 -1.30 9.62 -7.36
CA TYR A 96 -0.04 10.20 -6.91
C TYR A 96 -0.12 10.47 -5.41
N ILE A 97 0.70 9.79 -4.63
CA ILE A 97 0.67 9.91 -3.17
C ILE A 97 2.03 10.31 -2.59
N LEU A 98 1.97 10.95 -1.43
CA LEU A 98 3.11 11.31 -0.61
C LEU A 98 2.92 10.68 0.77
N LEU A 99 3.93 9.93 1.23
CA LEU A 99 4.00 9.38 2.58
C LEU A 99 4.76 10.34 3.51
N ASP A 100 4.52 10.26 4.79
CA ASP A 100 5.24 11.06 5.81
C ASP A 100 6.71 10.65 5.94
N THR A 101 7.06 9.45 5.52
CA THR A 101 8.43 8.96 5.38
C THR A 101 9.22 9.66 4.27
N GLY A 102 8.53 10.44 3.41
CA GLY A 102 9.11 11.26 2.35
C GLY A 102 9.03 10.66 0.95
N GLU A 103 8.67 9.39 0.83
CA GLU A 103 8.46 8.76 -0.47
C GLU A 103 7.22 9.32 -1.14
N ARG A 104 7.36 9.64 -2.42
CA ARG A 104 6.30 10.17 -3.25
C ARG A 104 6.35 9.59 -4.66
N GLY A 105 5.18 9.34 -5.24
CA GLY A 105 5.10 8.79 -6.59
C GLY A 105 3.72 8.27 -6.96
N TYR A 106 3.59 7.81 -8.18
CA TYR A 106 2.38 7.15 -8.66
C TYR A 106 2.32 5.72 -8.14
N VAL A 107 1.16 5.31 -7.67
CA VAL A 107 0.88 3.93 -7.28
C VAL A 107 0.82 3.08 -8.54
N LYS A 108 1.87 2.30 -8.79
CA LYS A 108 1.96 1.43 -9.98
C LYS A 108 1.18 0.14 -9.81
N LYS A 109 1.30 -0.48 -8.64
CA LYS A 109 0.62 -1.74 -8.33
C LYS A 109 0.51 -1.97 -6.84
N MET A 110 -0.68 -2.34 -6.39
CA MET A 110 -0.92 -2.80 -5.04
C MET A 110 -0.82 -4.33 -5.00
N GLY A 111 0.11 -4.84 -4.18
CA GLY A 111 0.27 -6.27 -3.94
C GLY A 111 -0.20 -6.66 -2.54
N ILE A 112 -0.30 -7.97 -2.29
CA ILE A 112 -0.75 -8.49 -0.99
C ILE A 112 0.18 -8.08 0.17
N ARG A 113 1.49 -8.02 -0.07
CA ARG A 113 2.50 -7.72 0.95
C ARG A 113 3.15 -6.35 0.80
N SER A 114 3.21 -5.83 -0.40
CA SER A 114 3.92 -4.59 -0.72
C SER A 114 3.25 -3.87 -1.88
N THR A 115 3.33 -2.55 -1.87
CA THR A 115 2.87 -1.67 -2.94
C THR A 115 4.06 -1.08 -3.66
N ARG A 116 3.96 -0.95 -4.98
CA ARG A 116 4.99 -0.40 -5.85
C ARG A 116 4.60 0.99 -6.29
N PHE A 117 5.54 1.91 -6.16
CA PHE A 117 5.44 3.29 -6.59
C PHE A 117 6.41 3.58 -7.71
N MET A 118 6.05 4.48 -8.60
CA MET A 118 6.92 5.05 -9.61
C MET A 118 7.13 6.52 -9.30
N THR A 119 8.37 6.92 -9.06
CA THR A 119 8.71 8.34 -8.84
C THR A 119 8.66 9.11 -10.15
N ARG A 120 8.79 10.44 -10.07
CA ARG A 120 8.90 11.30 -11.25
C ARG A 120 10.18 11.09 -12.05
N ASP A 121 11.18 10.45 -11.45
CA ASP A 121 12.46 10.11 -12.08
C ASP A 121 12.45 8.68 -12.66
N ASP A 122 11.26 8.09 -12.84
CA ASP A 122 11.04 6.72 -13.32
C ASP A 122 11.70 5.62 -12.46
N ILE A 123 11.90 5.91 -11.18
CA ILE A 123 12.44 4.93 -10.22
C ILE A 123 11.29 4.17 -9.56
N GLU A 124 11.33 2.83 -9.64
CA GLU A 124 10.37 1.98 -8.95
C GLU A 124 10.80 1.78 -7.49
N ILE A 125 9.94 2.20 -6.56
CA ILE A 125 10.09 1.97 -5.12
C ILE A 125 9.07 0.92 -4.69
N THR A 126 9.54 -0.07 -3.94
CA THR A 126 8.66 -1.09 -3.33
C THR A 126 8.61 -0.88 -1.83
N ILE A 127 7.42 -0.58 -1.31
CA ILE A 127 7.20 -0.30 0.11
C ILE A 127 6.33 -1.41 0.72
N PRO A 128 6.73 -1.99 1.87
CA PRO A 128 5.89 -2.94 2.61
C PRO A 128 4.55 -2.30 3.02
N ASN A 129 3.46 -3.05 2.90
CA ASN A 129 2.13 -2.52 3.18
C ASN A 129 1.95 -2.07 4.63
N SER A 130 2.63 -2.73 5.59
CA SER A 130 2.59 -2.32 7.00
C SER A 130 3.18 -0.91 7.23
N VAL A 131 4.20 -0.53 6.47
CA VAL A 131 4.79 0.82 6.51
C VAL A 131 3.78 1.83 5.99
N ILE A 132 3.15 1.55 4.85
CA ILE A 132 2.15 2.45 4.26
C ILE A 132 0.95 2.61 5.19
N ALA A 133 0.43 1.50 5.74
CA ALA A 133 -0.74 1.53 6.63
C ALA A 133 -0.49 2.27 7.95
N SER A 134 0.76 2.33 8.42
CA SER A 134 1.15 3.08 9.61
C SER A 134 1.55 4.53 9.33
N SER A 135 1.71 4.90 8.06
CA SER A 135 2.13 6.23 7.63
C SER A 135 0.93 7.16 7.42
N LYS A 136 1.17 8.47 7.55
CA LYS A 136 0.23 9.45 7.02
C LYS A 136 0.29 9.44 5.51
N ILE A 137 -0.86 9.23 4.87
CA ILE A 137 -0.98 9.21 3.42
C ILE A 137 -1.60 10.54 2.98
N VAL A 138 -0.90 11.25 2.10
CA VAL A 138 -1.44 12.41 1.38
C VAL A 138 -1.67 11.98 -0.06
N ASN A 139 -2.91 11.83 -0.46
CA ASN A 139 -3.29 11.51 -1.82
C ASN A 139 -3.49 12.83 -2.59
N GLU A 140 -2.57 13.11 -3.51
CA GLU A 140 -2.59 14.34 -4.32
C GLU A 140 -3.51 14.20 -5.55
N SER A 141 -3.89 12.96 -5.94
CA SER A 141 -4.81 12.69 -7.06
C SER A 141 -6.19 12.23 -6.61
N GLY A 142 -6.32 11.81 -5.35
CA GLY A 142 -7.54 11.25 -4.81
C GLY A 142 -8.38 12.30 -4.10
N GLY A 143 -9.46 12.69 -4.72
CA GLY A 143 -10.54 13.46 -4.13
C GLY A 143 -11.88 12.91 -4.63
N PRO A 144 -13.02 13.34 -4.06
CA PRO A 144 -14.32 12.99 -4.60
C PRO A 144 -14.52 13.49 -6.04
N GLU A 145 -13.71 14.45 -6.44
CA GLU A 145 -13.59 14.99 -7.79
C GLU A 145 -12.11 15.06 -8.10
N ASP A 146 -11.67 14.70 -9.31
CA ASP A 146 -10.27 14.78 -9.77
C ASP A 146 -9.78 16.24 -9.90
N ILE A 147 -9.95 17.00 -8.81
CA ILE A 147 -9.66 18.44 -8.76
C ILE A 147 -8.49 18.68 -7.83
N GLU A 148 -7.43 19.24 -8.37
CA GLU A 148 -6.27 19.68 -7.59
C GLU A 148 -6.25 21.22 -7.48
N ARG A 149 -6.03 21.73 -6.27
CA ARG A 149 -5.82 23.17 -6.07
C ARG A 149 -4.34 23.51 -6.13
N ILE A 150 -3.92 24.08 -7.23
CA ILE A 150 -2.57 24.65 -7.40
C ILE A 150 -2.52 26.10 -6.91
N ARG A 151 -1.34 26.52 -6.48
CA ARG A 151 -1.05 27.91 -6.12
C ARG A 151 0.12 28.40 -6.95
N ILE A 152 -0.15 29.40 -7.77
CA ILE A 152 0.87 30.03 -8.63
C ILE A 152 1.23 31.36 -7.98
N ASN A 153 2.52 31.58 -7.71
CA ASN A 153 2.99 32.88 -7.21
C ASN A 153 3.45 33.73 -8.39
N ILE A 154 2.84 34.89 -8.55
CA ILE A 154 3.17 35.83 -9.61
C ILE A 154 3.77 37.10 -8.97
N LEU A 155 4.84 37.60 -9.55
CA LEU A 155 5.48 38.84 -9.17
C LEU A 155 5.22 39.88 -10.25
N VAL A 156 4.72 41.05 -9.85
CA VAL A 156 4.54 42.23 -10.72
C VAL A 156 5.37 43.40 -10.20
N ALA A 157 5.71 44.31 -11.09
CA ALA A 157 6.55 45.46 -10.74
C ALA A 157 5.88 46.36 -9.68
N TYR A 158 6.68 47.05 -8.90
CA TYR A 158 6.18 48.10 -8.05
C TYR A 158 5.57 49.21 -8.90
N GLY A 159 4.44 49.77 -8.49
CA GLY A 159 3.69 50.78 -9.24
C GLY A 159 2.63 50.21 -10.18
N SER A 160 2.53 48.88 -10.35
CA SER A 160 1.42 48.26 -11.06
C SER A 160 0.13 48.44 -10.30
N ASP A 161 -0.98 48.69 -11.00
CA ASP A 161 -2.30 48.68 -10.43
C ASP A 161 -2.70 47.25 -10.09
N ILE A 162 -2.88 46.97 -8.77
CA ILE A 162 -3.16 45.65 -8.26
C ILE A 162 -4.50 45.13 -8.75
N ASP A 163 -5.50 45.98 -8.92
CA ASP A 163 -6.85 45.56 -9.30
C ASP A 163 -6.87 45.24 -10.80
N GLU A 164 -6.22 46.05 -11.63
CA GLU A 164 -6.02 45.71 -13.06
C GLU A 164 -5.28 44.39 -13.24
N VAL A 165 -4.21 44.15 -12.47
CA VAL A 165 -3.47 42.87 -12.50
C VAL A 165 -4.34 41.71 -12.10
N LYS A 166 -5.19 41.85 -11.08
CA LYS A 166 -6.12 40.80 -10.68
C LYS A 166 -7.12 40.45 -11.78
N ASP A 167 -7.66 41.47 -12.44
CA ASP A 167 -8.65 41.27 -13.51
C ASP A 167 -8.01 40.54 -14.70
N VAL A 168 -6.81 40.94 -15.14
CA VAL A 168 -6.06 40.27 -16.21
C VAL A 168 -5.75 38.80 -15.83
N LEU A 169 -5.27 38.56 -14.62
CA LEU A 169 -4.96 37.21 -14.16
C LEU A 169 -6.22 36.32 -14.06
N LYS A 170 -7.33 36.91 -13.68
CA LYS A 170 -8.63 36.22 -13.62
C LYS A 170 -9.11 35.87 -15.03
N GLU A 171 -9.00 36.78 -15.96
CA GLU A 171 -9.34 36.54 -17.37
C GLU A 171 -8.50 35.40 -17.96
N ILE A 172 -7.15 35.45 -17.76
CA ILE A 172 -6.25 34.39 -18.22
C ILE A 172 -6.66 33.02 -17.61
N ALA A 173 -6.94 32.97 -16.31
CA ALA A 173 -7.34 31.75 -15.64
C ALA A 173 -8.66 31.20 -16.20
N LEU A 174 -9.67 32.04 -16.39
CA LEU A 174 -11.00 31.64 -16.90
C LEU A 174 -10.97 31.22 -18.38
N ASN A 175 -10.02 31.74 -19.16
CA ASN A 175 -9.84 31.35 -20.54
C ASN A 175 -9.06 30.05 -20.74
N ASN A 176 -8.45 29.52 -19.68
CA ASN A 176 -7.75 28.23 -19.73
C ASN A 176 -8.73 27.07 -19.54
N SER A 177 -8.78 26.13 -20.49
CA SER A 177 -9.68 24.98 -20.45
C SER A 177 -9.41 24.01 -19.30
N ASN A 178 -8.20 24.02 -18.73
CA ASN A 178 -7.82 23.16 -17.61
C ASN A 178 -8.15 23.78 -16.24
N VAL A 179 -8.66 25.02 -16.22
CA VAL A 179 -9.05 25.70 -15.00
C VAL A 179 -10.57 25.63 -14.81
N LEU A 180 -10.98 25.13 -13.68
CA LEU A 180 -12.40 25.08 -13.31
C LEU A 180 -12.95 26.49 -13.11
N LYS A 181 -14.21 26.69 -13.55
CA LYS A 181 -14.95 27.94 -13.35
C LYS A 181 -15.67 27.96 -12.01
N ASP A 182 -15.98 26.79 -11.47
CA ASP A 182 -16.55 26.60 -10.14
C ASP A 182 -15.74 25.50 -9.40
N PRO A 183 -15.11 25.82 -8.25
CA PRO A 183 -15.00 27.15 -7.63
C PRO A 183 -14.12 28.10 -8.43
N GLU A 184 -14.54 29.38 -8.45
CA GLU A 184 -13.88 30.43 -9.22
C GLU A 184 -12.41 30.64 -8.79
N PRO A 185 -11.48 30.88 -9.75
CA PRO A 185 -10.07 31.19 -9.45
C PRO A 185 -9.95 32.41 -8.54
N ARG A 186 -9.16 32.31 -7.48
CA ARG A 186 -8.98 33.40 -6.51
C ARG A 186 -7.62 34.02 -6.63
N ILE A 187 -7.54 35.26 -7.07
CA ILE A 187 -6.32 36.06 -7.11
C ILE A 187 -6.24 36.91 -5.85
N ARG A 188 -5.13 36.84 -5.14
CA ARG A 188 -4.95 37.57 -3.88
C ARG A 188 -3.56 38.21 -3.82
N PHE A 189 -3.51 39.49 -3.48
CA PHE A 189 -2.27 40.10 -3.04
C PHE A 189 -1.78 39.44 -1.76
N ARG A 190 -0.52 39.02 -1.71
CA ARG A 190 0.06 38.30 -0.58
C ARG A 190 1.03 39.13 0.23
N LYS A 191 2.01 39.73 -0.42
CA LYS A 191 3.03 40.53 0.25
C LYS A 191 3.83 41.40 -0.70
N PHE A 192 4.46 42.42 -0.14
CA PHE A 192 5.54 43.14 -0.77
C PHE A 192 6.81 42.28 -0.75
N SER A 193 7.46 42.06 -1.86
CA SER A 193 8.69 41.29 -2.00
C SER A 193 9.85 42.26 -2.34
N SER A 194 11.11 41.80 -2.24
CA SER A 194 12.28 42.61 -2.58
C SER A 194 12.30 43.09 -4.04
N SER A 195 11.63 42.35 -4.94
CA SER A 195 11.65 42.64 -6.40
C SER A 195 10.28 42.99 -6.97
N GLY A 196 9.22 43.12 -6.17
CA GLY A 196 7.88 43.46 -6.64
C GLY A 196 6.75 43.05 -5.70
N LEU A 197 5.53 43.23 -6.23
CA LEU A 197 4.30 42.86 -5.55
C LEU A 197 4.00 41.38 -5.83
N LYS A 198 3.77 40.57 -4.78
CA LYS A 198 3.47 39.14 -4.89
C LYS A 198 1.98 38.91 -4.75
N LEU A 199 1.41 38.31 -5.79
CA LEU A 199 0.05 37.81 -5.82
C LEU A 199 0.03 36.30 -5.72
#